data_f9a7b7409824530e192639d38ce084c5
#
_entry.id   f9a7b7409824530e192639d38ce084c5
#
_cell.length_a   1.000
_cell.length_b   1.000
_cell.length_c   1.000
_cell.angle_alpha   90.00
_cell.angle_beta   90.00
_cell.angle_gamma   90.00
#
_symmetry.space_group_name_H-M   'P 1'
#
loop_
_entity.id
_entity.type
_entity.pdbx_description
1 polymer ?
#
loop_
_entity_poly.entity_id
_entity_poly.type
_entity_poly.pdbx_seq_one_letter_code
_entity_poly.pdbx_strand_id
1 'polypeptide(L)'
;MPLTIRLREKTTIPVEVDSIRLETVREQSADEVKATLVQYGNKQKELGEFFDVEGSAADDQIVWEGDCSHIKLIGTELSSGTVRVEGDAGMHLGAEMTGGEIVCTGNTLSLIHI
;
A
#
# COMPACT_ATOMS: atom_id res chain seq x y z
N MET A 1 -10.67 11.11 7.60
CA MET A 1 -10.21 9.74 7.88
C MET A 1 -9.28 9.30 6.77
N PRO A 2 -8.04 8.94 7.04
CA PRO A 2 -7.12 8.52 5.98
C PRO A 2 -7.61 7.25 5.29
N LEU A 3 -7.18 7.06 4.04
CA LEU A 3 -7.47 5.84 3.32
C LEU A 3 -6.77 4.69 4.05
N THR A 4 -7.56 3.74 4.55
CA THR A 4 -7.05 2.60 5.31
C THR A 4 -7.25 1.34 4.50
N ILE A 5 -6.15 0.64 4.24
CA ILE A 5 -6.12 -0.60 3.46
C ILE A 5 -5.65 -1.71 4.41
N ARG A 6 -6.59 -2.56 4.83
CA ARG A 6 -6.34 -3.57 5.86
C ARG A 6 -6.31 -4.96 5.23
N LEU A 7 -5.21 -5.68 5.43
CA LEU A 7 -5.08 -7.06 4.95
C LEU A 7 -5.96 -7.98 5.79
N ARG A 8 -6.88 -8.72 5.14
CA ARG A 8 -7.78 -9.64 5.84
C ARG A 8 -7.09 -10.92 6.25
N GLU A 9 -6.25 -11.45 5.36
CA GLU A 9 -5.49 -12.67 5.64
C GLU A 9 -4.11 -12.55 5.03
N LYS A 10 -3.10 -13.04 5.77
CA LYS A 10 -1.73 -13.07 5.26
C LYS A 10 -1.67 -13.95 4.01
N THR A 11 -1.11 -13.41 2.94
CA THR A 11 -0.93 -14.18 1.69
C THR A 11 0.39 -14.95 1.74
N THR A 12 0.43 -16.11 1.07
CA THR A 12 1.65 -16.90 0.92
C THR A 12 2.34 -16.58 -0.39
N ILE A 13 1.60 -16.03 -1.36
CA ILE A 13 2.14 -15.58 -2.64
C ILE A 13 2.33 -14.08 -2.57
N PRO A 14 3.47 -13.54 -3.00
CA PRO A 14 3.71 -12.10 -2.96
C PRO A 14 2.70 -11.33 -3.79
N VAL A 15 2.25 -10.19 -3.24
CA VAL A 15 1.33 -9.27 -3.91
C VAL A 15 2.09 -7.96 -4.14
N GLU A 16 2.13 -7.50 -5.38
CA GLU A 16 2.76 -6.24 -5.74
C GLU A 16 1.70 -5.16 -5.89
N VAL A 17 1.81 -4.10 -5.11
CA VAL A 17 0.81 -3.04 -5.03
C VAL A 17 1.32 -1.71 -5.62
N ASP A 18 2.22 -1.77 -6.58
CA ASP A 18 2.79 -0.60 -7.23
C ASP A 18 1.76 0.23 -8.00
N SER A 19 0.58 -0.32 -8.27
CA SER A 19 -0.53 0.41 -8.88
C SER A 19 -1.28 1.30 -7.88
N ILE A 20 -1.05 1.09 -6.58
CA ILE A 20 -1.70 1.90 -5.53
C ILE A 20 -0.76 3.04 -5.16
N ARG A 21 -0.99 4.19 -5.77
CA ARG A 21 -0.15 5.39 -5.58
C ARG A 21 -1.00 6.51 -4.99
N LEU A 22 -0.42 7.25 -4.06
CA LEU A 22 -1.12 8.33 -3.37
C LEU A 22 -1.69 9.36 -4.34
N GLU A 23 -0.92 9.74 -5.36
CA GLU A 23 -1.35 10.73 -6.35
C GLU A 23 -2.59 10.29 -7.13
N THR A 24 -2.79 8.96 -7.29
CA THR A 24 -3.94 8.40 -7.98
C THR A 24 -5.12 8.23 -7.04
N VAL A 25 -4.89 7.62 -5.87
CA VAL A 25 -5.98 7.28 -4.93
C VAL A 25 -6.53 8.50 -4.21
N ARG A 26 -5.79 9.62 -4.22
CA ARG A 26 -6.23 10.88 -3.63
C ARG A 26 -7.60 11.31 -4.15
N GLU A 27 -7.89 11.02 -5.40
CA GLU A 27 -9.13 11.40 -6.07
C GLU A 27 -10.11 10.24 -6.22
N GLN A 28 -9.83 9.09 -5.62
CA GLN A 28 -10.65 7.90 -5.74
C GLN A 28 -11.45 7.62 -4.48
N SER A 29 -12.64 7.03 -4.65
CA SER A 29 -13.41 6.50 -3.53
C SER A 29 -12.80 5.16 -3.08
N ALA A 30 -13.20 4.69 -1.90
CA ALA A 30 -12.77 3.38 -1.40
C ALA A 30 -13.15 2.26 -2.37
N ASP A 31 -14.33 2.34 -3.00
CA ASP A 31 -14.77 1.34 -3.97
C ASP A 31 -13.90 1.32 -5.22
N GLU A 32 -13.47 2.49 -5.68
CA GLU A 32 -12.56 2.58 -6.82
C GLU A 32 -11.19 2.00 -6.49
N VAL A 33 -10.70 2.25 -5.28
CA VAL A 33 -9.43 1.68 -4.83
C VAL A 33 -9.52 0.16 -4.75
N LYS A 34 -10.62 -0.38 -4.23
CA LYS A 34 -10.84 -1.84 -4.17
C LYS A 34 -10.81 -2.49 -5.54
N ALA A 35 -11.27 -1.81 -6.56
CA ALA A 35 -11.33 -2.34 -7.93
C ALA A 35 -9.99 -2.25 -8.66
N THR A 36 -8.99 -1.58 -8.08
CA THR A 36 -7.67 -1.45 -8.70
C THR A 36 -6.98 -2.81 -8.76
N LEU A 37 -6.42 -3.13 -9.94
CA LEU A 37 -5.73 -4.39 -10.12
C LEU A 37 -4.33 -4.35 -9.52
N VAL A 38 -3.98 -5.44 -8.83
CA VAL A 38 -2.65 -5.63 -8.26
C VAL A 38 -2.10 -6.97 -8.77
N GLN A 39 -0.78 -7.11 -8.76
CA GLN A 39 -0.14 -8.33 -9.23
C GLN A 39 -0.07 -9.35 -8.10
N TYR A 40 -0.71 -10.52 -8.32
CA TYR A 40 -0.71 -11.61 -7.37
C TYR A 40 0.01 -12.80 -8.00
N GLY A 41 1.29 -12.98 -7.66
CA GLY A 41 2.13 -13.95 -8.33
C GLY A 41 2.23 -13.63 -9.82
N ASN A 42 1.73 -14.51 -10.67
CA ASN A 42 1.70 -14.31 -12.13
C ASN A 42 0.31 -13.93 -12.65
N LYS A 43 -0.59 -13.49 -11.76
CA LYS A 43 -1.96 -13.12 -12.12
C LYS A 43 -2.27 -11.72 -11.62
N GLN A 44 -3.32 -11.11 -12.21
CA GLN A 44 -3.83 -9.85 -11.71
C GLN A 44 -5.15 -10.08 -10.99
N LYS A 45 -5.31 -9.45 -9.83
CA LYS A 45 -6.50 -9.54 -8.99
C LYS A 45 -6.87 -8.15 -8.50
N GLU A 46 -8.13 -7.95 -8.13
CA GLU A 46 -8.55 -6.69 -7.53
C GLU A 46 -8.04 -6.61 -6.10
N LEU A 47 -7.61 -5.43 -5.69
CA LEU A 47 -7.12 -5.18 -4.34
C LEU A 47 -8.12 -5.64 -3.28
N GLY A 48 -9.40 -5.40 -3.52
CA GLY A 48 -10.47 -5.77 -2.58
C GLY A 48 -10.62 -7.26 -2.33
N GLU A 49 -9.97 -8.12 -3.12
CA GLU A 49 -9.99 -9.56 -2.87
C GLU A 49 -9.13 -9.93 -1.66
N PHE A 50 -8.15 -9.09 -1.30
CA PHE A 50 -7.23 -9.35 -0.20
C PHE A 50 -7.38 -8.37 0.95
N PHE A 51 -7.88 -7.17 0.68
CA PHE A 51 -7.89 -6.07 1.63
C PHE A 51 -9.28 -5.50 1.80
N ASP A 52 -9.56 -5.04 3.02
CA ASP A 52 -10.68 -4.14 3.27
C ASP A 52 -10.17 -2.71 3.08
N VAL A 53 -10.95 -1.87 2.40
CA VAL A 53 -10.58 -0.50 2.11
C VAL A 53 -11.67 0.43 2.64
N GLU A 54 -11.27 1.44 3.40
CA GLU A 54 -12.20 2.45 3.92
C GLU A 54 -11.50 3.81 4.00
N GLY A 55 -12.29 4.87 4.12
CA GLY A 55 -11.78 6.22 4.20
C GLY A 55 -11.44 6.80 2.83
N SER A 56 -10.58 7.82 2.83
CA SER A 56 -10.16 8.47 1.60
C SER A 56 -8.77 9.08 1.78
N ALA A 57 -8.02 9.19 0.69
CA ALA A 57 -6.69 9.79 0.69
C ALA A 57 -6.73 11.30 0.40
N ALA A 58 -7.88 11.95 0.56
CA ALA A 58 -8.01 13.38 0.34
C ALA A 58 -7.13 14.21 1.29
N ASP A 59 -6.72 13.64 2.41
CA ASP A 59 -5.79 14.26 3.37
C ASP A 59 -4.33 13.91 3.10
N ASP A 60 -4.02 13.32 1.95
CA ASP A 60 -2.68 12.90 1.53
C ASP A 60 -2.06 11.82 2.44
N GLN A 61 -2.90 10.93 2.95
CA GLN A 61 -2.44 9.83 3.80
C GLN A 61 -3.04 8.50 3.37
N ILE A 62 -2.18 7.47 3.37
CA ILE A 62 -2.61 6.08 3.18
C ILE A 62 -2.07 5.29 4.36
N VAL A 63 -2.93 4.46 4.96
CA VAL A 63 -2.53 3.55 6.04
C VAL A 63 -2.73 2.12 5.58
N TRP A 64 -1.67 1.33 5.64
CA TRP A 64 -1.71 -0.11 5.39
C TRP A 64 -1.65 -0.82 6.73
N GLU A 65 -2.60 -1.71 7.00
CA GLU A 65 -2.66 -2.44 8.27
C GLU A 65 -2.58 -3.94 8.05
N GLY A 66 -1.97 -4.64 8.99
CA GLY A 66 -1.83 -6.08 8.99
C GLY A 66 -0.41 -6.54 8.70
N ASP A 67 -0.22 -7.86 8.57
CA ASP A 67 1.08 -8.43 8.24
C ASP A 67 1.31 -8.35 6.73
N CYS A 68 1.92 -7.25 6.30
CA CYS A 68 2.19 -6.98 4.89
C CYS A 68 3.58 -7.48 4.46
N SER A 69 4.14 -8.47 5.15
CA SER A 69 5.47 -9.00 4.83
C SER A 69 5.56 -9.63 3.43
N HIS A 70 4.44 -10.03 2.85
CA HIS A 70 4.39 -10.53 1.47
C HIS A 70 3.80 -9.51 0.50
N ILE A 71 3.61 -8.28 0.94
CA ILE A 71 3.11 -7.19 0.09
C ILE A 71 4.29 -6.34 -0.33
N LYS A 72 4.54 -6.27 -1.63
CA LYS A 72 5.69 -5.56 -2.19
C LYS A 72 5.31 -4.24 -2.81
N LEU A 73 6.27 -3.33 -2.89
CA LEU A 73 6.15 -2.08 -3.63
C LEU A 73 5.14 -1.09 -3.02
N ILE A 74 4.92 -1.15 -1.70
CA ILE A 74 4.12 -0.16 -1.00
C ILE A 74 4.83 1.19 -1.11
N GLY A 75 4.09 2.23 -1.48
CA GLY A 75 4.63 3.58 -1.58
C GLY A 75 5.52 3.82 -2.78
N THR A 76 5.46 2.95 -3.81
CA THR A 76 6.25 3.12 -5.03
C THR A 76 5.99 4.48 -5.67
N GLU A 77 7.07 5.15 -6.05
CA GLU A 77 7.08 6.46 -6.69
C GLU A 77 6.36 7.56 -5.89
N LEU A 78 6.31 7.42 -4.57
CA LEU A 78 5.74 8.44 -3.70
C LEU A 78 6.47 9.76 -3.89
N SER A 79 5.74 10.83 -4.18
CA SER A 79 6.32 12.15 -4.40
C SER A 79 5.94 13.15 -3.32
N SER A 80 4.82 12.93 -2.62
CA SER A 80 4.37 13.80 -1.53
C SER A 80 3.36 13.05 -0.67
N GLY A 81 3.10 13.54 0.52
CA GLY A 81 2.14 12.94 1.46
C GLY A 81 2.78 11.88 2.33
N THR A 82 1.96 11.10 3.02
CA THR A 82 2.41 10.10 3.98
C THR A 82 1.79 8.74 3.70
N VAL A 83 2.64 7.71 3.72
CA VAL A 83 2.20 6.31 3.68
C VAL A 83 2.66 5.67 4.98
N ARG A 84 1.70 5.13 5.73
CA ARG A 84 1.98 4.48 7.02
C ARG A 84 1.68 3.01 6.91
N VAL A 85 2.62 2.17 7.35
CA VAL A 85 2.41 0.73 7.42
C VAL A 85 2.38 0.34 8.90
N GLU A 86 1.22 -0.10 9.37
CA GLU A 86 1.04 -0.57 10.73
C GLU A 86 1.11 -2.08 10.75
N GLY A 87 2.32 -2.59 10.93
CA GLY A 87 2.66 -4.01 10.87
C GLY A 87 3.94 -4.19 10.08
N ASP A 88 4.24 -5.42 9.71
CA ASP A 88 5.42 -5.74 8.93
C ASP A 88 5.22 -5.37 7.46
N ALA A 89 6.29 -4.96 6.80
CA ALA A 89 6.27 -4.59 5.39
C ALA A 89 7.14 -5.55 4.57
N GLY A 90 6.77 -5.71 3.31
CA GLY A 90 7.51 -6.54 2.36
C GLY A 90 8.66 -5.80 1.70
N MET A 91 9.17 -6.37 0.62
CA MET A 91 10.31 -5.83 -0.11
C MET A 91 9.93 -4.59 -0.92
N HIS A 92 10.92 -3.75 -1.19
CA HIS A 92 10.81 -2.56 -2.04
C HIS A 92 9.84 -1.51 -1.50
N LEU A 93 9.72 -1.38 -0.19
CA LEU A 93 8.96 -0.32 0.43
C LEU A 93 9.56 1.03 0.02
N GLY A 94 8.73 1.91 -0.54
CA GLY A 94 9.19 3.21 -1.00
C GLY A 94 10.05 3.19 -2.25
N ALA A 95 9.95 2.18 -3.10
CA ALA A 95 10.73 2.07 -4.33
C ALA A 95 10.54 3.31 -5.20
N GLU A 96 11.65 3.88 -5.70
CA GLU A 96 11.66 5.07 -6.57
C GLU A 96 10.96 6.29 -5.98
N MET A 97 10.88 6.35 -4.65
CA MET A 97 10.30 7.46 -3.92
C MET A 97 11.13 8.73 -4.13
N THR A 98 10.47 9.84 -4.46
CA THR A 98 11.13 11.13 -4.70
C THR A 98 10.82 12.18 -3.66
N GLY A 99 9.85 11.91 -2.78
CA GLY A 99 9.46 12.82 -1.71
C GLY A 99 8.45 12.15 -0.80
N GLY A 100 7.82 12.93 0.07
CA GLY A 100 6.87 12.40 1.04
C GLY A 100 7.54 11.66 2.17
N GLU A 101 6.75 10.91 2.92
CA GLU A 101 7.23 10.17 4.09
C GLU A 101 6.61 8.77 4.14
N ILE A 102 7.40 7.78 4.50
CA ILE A 102 6.91 6.44 4.78
C ILE A 102 7.27 6.08 6.21
N VAL A 103 6.26 5.63 6.98
CA VAL A 103 6.45 5.20 8.37
C VAL A 103 6.03 3.74 8.47
N CYS A 104 6.93 2.90 8.95
CA CYS A 104 6.64 1.48 9.19
C CYS A 104 6.82 1.18 10.67
N THR A 105 5.76 0.66 11.33
CA THR A 105 5.79 0.38 12.77
C THR A 105 6.27 -1.03 13.09
N GLY A 106 6.31 -1.92 12.08
CA GLY A 106 6.83 -3.28 12.23
C GLY A 106 8.20 -3.43 11.57
N ASN A 107 8.53 -4.67 11.23
CA ASN A 107 9.77 -4.96 10.51
C ASN A 107 9.58 -4.75 9.02
N THR A 108 10.65 -4.38 8.34
CA THR A 108 10.65 -4.27 6.88
C THR A 108 11.80 -5.10 6.32
N LEU A 109 11.55 -5.73 5.16
CA LEU A 109 12.56 -6.50 4.44
C LEU A 109 13.43 -5.61 3.56
N SER A 110 13.07 -4.33 3.43
CA SER A 110 13.81 -3.33 2.67
C SER A 110 14.29 -2.22 3.58
N LEU A 111 15.43 -1.63 3.20
CA LEU A 111 15.90 -0.42 3.86
C LEU A 111 15.10 0.78 3.34
N ILE A 112 14.56 1.58 4.24
CA ILE A 112 13.77 2.76 3.90
C ILE A 112 14.69 3.98 3.88
N HIS A 113 14.62 4.72 2.78
CA HIS A 113 15.31 6.00 2.65
C HIS A 113 14.27 7.09 2.43
N ILE A 114 14.24 8.04 3.30
CA ILE A 114 13.30 9.16 3.24
C ILE A 114 14.04 10.43 2.81
#